data_7781ea5ad2cb9529b21d2f57cb9f14a0
#
_entry.id   7781ea5ad2cb9529b21d2f57cb9f14a0
#
_cell.length_a   1.000
_cell.length_b   1.000
_cell.length_c   1.000
_cell.angle_alpha   90.00
_cell.angle_beta   90.00
_cell.angle_gamma   90.00
#
_symmetry.space_group_name_H-M   'P 1'
#
loop_
_entity.id
_entity.type
_entity.pdbx_description
1 polymer ?
#
loop_
_entity_poly.entity_id
_entity_poly.type
_entity_poly.pdbx_seq_one_letter_code
_entity_poly.pdbx_strand_id
1 'polypeptide(L)'
;MKTPKIQLFLFLFFFSIFALPGQGSIQSADGKIMFFLTQAMVENQSVSFSEVVSMESAPGPQFSKYGLGMSILAIPFYMFGKILSALLGIEASLATQFSVSMINALLTAFSCLIMYQFATKRFNFSPRTSLLLASGFGLSTIAWYYSEDFMSEPATTFFLLSAVYFVTSKDPATRKWDLFTAGTFLALAVSCRLAVLVTIPGFIIYQWAVWAESKEKNVSKLVMDLMRPATPVVLVLIVIMIYNYIRFADPLE
;
A
#
# COMPACT_ATOMS: atom_id res chain seq x y z
N MET A 1 10.68 24.84 14.69
CA MET A 1 10.72 23.50 15.35
C MET A 1 11.28 22.50 14.36
N LYS A 2 12.24 21.67 14.78
CA LYS A 2 12.90 20.72 13.87
C LYS A 2 11.87 19.69 13.36
N THR A 3 11.57 19.75 12.09
CA THR A 3 10.55 18.95 11.36
C THR A 3 10.51 17.42 11.64
N PRO A 4 11.64 16.72 11.83
CA PRO A 4 11.59 15.25 12.04
C PRO A 4 10.95 14.83 13.38
N LYS A 5 11.10 15.63 14.46
CA LYS A 5 10.51 15.29 15.77
C LYS A 5 8.97 15.38 15.76
N ILE A 6 8.40 16.35 15.03
CA ILE A 6 6.94 16.45 14.89
C ILE A 6 6.40 15.30 14.07
N GLN A 7 7.08 14.94 12.98
CA GLN A 7 6.65 13.81 12.13
C GLN A 7 6.65 12.49 12.88
N LEU A 8 7.71 12.22 13.66
CA LEU A 8 7.78 11.04 14.52
C LEU A 8 6.66 11.03 15.56
N PHE A 9 6.43 12.18 16.22
CA PHE A 9 5.33 12.29 17.21
C PHE A 9 3.96 12.04 16.57
N LEU A 10 3.68 12.65 15.41
CA LEU A 10 2.42 12.44 14.70
C LEU A 10 2.24 10.99 14.26
N PHE A 11 3.31 10.38 13.74
CA PHE A 11 3.28 8.97 13.38
C PHE A 11 2.95 8.07 14.59
N LEU A 12 3.68 8.24 15.70
CA LEU A 12 3.44 7.44 16.91
C LEU A 12 2.04 7.68 17.48
N PHE A 13 1.55 8.92 17.45
CA PHE A 13 0.20 9.27 17.88
C PHE A 13 -0.86 8.52 17.06
N PHE A 14 -0.83 8.63 15.73
CA PHE A 14 -1.78 7.94 14.87
C PHE A 14 -1.64 6.42 14.94
N PHE A 15 -0.40 5.92 14.93
CA PHE A 15 -0.16 4.48 15.04
C PHE A 15 -0.74 3.91 16.35
N SER A 16 -0.52 4.58 17.49
CA SER A 16 -1.09 4.13 18.77
C SER A 16 -2.62 4.09 18.73
N ILE A 17 -3.27 5.10 18.13
CA ILE A 17 -4.73 5.14 18.01
C ILE A 17 -5.24 3.97 17.15
N PHE A 18 -4.60 3.68 16.01
CA PHE A 18 -5.04 2.62 15.10
C PHE A 18 -4.67 1.21 15.58
N ALA A 19 -3.61 1.06 16.36
CA ALA A 19 -3.20 -0.22 16.91
C ALA A 19 -4.03 -0.67 18.12
N LEU A 20 -4.58 0.28 18.91
CA LEU A 20 -5.35 -0.01 20.14
C LEU A 20 -6.62 -0.83 19.91
N PRO A 21 -7.49 -0.54 18.91
CA PRO A 21 -8.71 -1.29 18.66
C PRO A 21 -8.48 -2.62 17.94
N GLY A 22 -7.27 -2.85 17.44
CA GLY A 22 -6.91 -4.09 16.71
C GLY A 22 -7.11 -5.32 17.59
N GLN A 23 -7.82 -6.32 17.06
CA GLN A 23 -8.15 -7.56 17.79
C GLN A 23 -6.95 -8.53 17.91
N GLY A 24 -5.81 -8.20 17.32
CA GLY A 24 -4.61 -9.05 17.31
C GLY A 24 -4.75 -10.34 16.49
N SER A 25 -5.85 -10.50 15.78
CA SER A 25 -6.13 -11.63 14.88
C SER A 25 -6.85 -11.13 13.63
N ILE A 26 -6.79 -11.91 12.55
CA ILE A 26 -7.40 -11.58 11.26
C ILE A 26 -8.82 -12.12 11.24
N GLN A 27 -9.82 -11.22 11.15
CA GLN A 27 -11.24 -11.57 11.23
C GLN A 27 -11.89 -11.71 9.85
N SER A 28 -11.55 -10.83 8.91
CA SER A 28 -12.17 -10.82 7.58
C SER A 28 -11.77 -12.06 6.76
N ALA A 29 -12.72 -12.59 6.00
CA ALA A 29 -12.44 -13.67 5.06
C ALA A 29 -11.37 -13.26 4.03
N ASP A 30 -11.43 -12.00 3.58
CA ASP A 30 -10.48 -11.43 2.62
C ASP A 30 -9.07 -11.36 3.20
N GLY A 31 -8.94 -10.93 4.46
CA GLY A 31 -7.68 -10.91 5.18
C GLY A 31 -7.10 -12.30 5.38
N LYS A 32 -7.93 -13.28 5.72
CA LYS A 32 -7.51 -14.69 5.86
C LYS A 32 -6.95 -15.26 4.55
N ILE A 33 -7.61 -15.00 3.41
CA ILE A 33 -7.12 -15.44 2.10
C ILE A 33 -5.72 -14.86 1.81
N MET A 34 -5.53 -13.56 2.05
CA MET A 34 -4.21 -12.92 1.83
C MET A 34 -3.17 -13.42 2.84
N PHE A 35 -3.57 -13.68 4.09
CA PHE A 35 -2.71 -14.23 5.12
C PHE A 35 -2.25 -15.66 4.79
N PHE A 36 -3.15 -16.55 4.40
CA PHE A 36 -2.81 -17.93 4.01
C PHE A 36 -1.93 -17.98 2.77
N LEU A 37 -2.13 -17.06 1.83
CA LEU A 37 -1.19 -16.90 0.71
C LEU A 37 0.20 -16.48 1.21
N THR A 38 0.29 -15.54 2.17
CA THR A 38 1.57 -15.14 2.79
C THR A 38 2.23 -16.33 3.49
N GLN A 39 1.47 -17.08 4.25
CA GLN A 39 1.94 -18.31 4.92
C GLN A 39 2.47 -19.33 3.93
N ALA A 40 1.71 -19.62 2.86
CA ALA A 40 2.12 -20.56 1.80
C ALA A 40 3.42 -20.12 1.10
N MET A 41 3.56 -18.81 0.84
CA MET A 41 4.80 -18.26 0.26
C MET A 41 6.02 -18.48 1.16
N VAL A 42 5.86 -18.29 2.49
CA VAL A 42 6.97 -18.40 3.43
C VAL A 42 7.28 -19.85 3.82
N GLU A 43 6.26 -20.68 4.04
CA GLU A 43 6.43 -22.03 4.58
C GLU A 43 6.57 -23.10 3.49
N ASN A 44 5.82 -22.95 2.39
CA ASN A 44 5.71 -23.95 1.34
C ASN A 44 6.34 -23.51 0.01
N GLN A 45 6.86 -22.27 -0.07
CA GLN A 45 7.36 -21.68 -1.32
C GLN A 45 6.34 -21.79 -2.47
N SER A 46 5.06 -21.66 -2.14
CA SER A 46 3.92 -21.85 -3.02
C SER A 46 3.09 -20.57 -3.12
N VAL A 47 2.43 -20.38 -4.26
CA VAL A 47 1.41 -19.34 -4.47
C VAL A 47 -0.01 -19.87 -4.36
N SER A 48 -0.17 -21.11 -3.91
CA SER A 48 -1.44 -21.76 -3.57
C SER A 48 -1.43 -22.22 -2.11
N PHE A 49 -2.60 -22.28 -1.50
CA PHE A 49 -2.80 -22.73 -0.12
C PHE A 49 -3.96 -23.74 -0.07
N SER A 50 -4.04 -24.55 0.99
CA SER A 50 -5.06 -25.59 1.18
C SER A 50 -6.01 -25.32 2.34
N GLU A 51 -5.83 -24.22 3.06
CA GLU A 51 -6.64 -23.83 4.21
C GLU A 51 -8.06 -23.45 3.77
N VAL A 52 -9.06 -23.98 4.49
CA VAL A 52 -10.48 -23.72 4.22
C VAL A 52 -10.85 -22.35 4.81
N VAL A 53 -11.18 -21.40 3.97
CA VAL A 53 -11.58 -20.04 4.38
C VAL A 53 -13.09 -19.92 4.59
N SER A 54 -13.88 -20.70 3.86
CA SER A 54 -15.34 -20.75 3.96
C SER A 54 -15.85 -22.16 3.73
N MET A 55 -17.11 -22.42 4.13
CA MET A 55 -17.79 -23.71 3.87
C MET A 55 -17.95 -24.03 2.37
N GLU A 56 -17.82 -23.03 1.50
CA GLU A 56 -17.91 -23.16 0.04
C GLU A 56 -16.56 -23.48 -0.63
N SER A 57 -15.48 -23.52 0.17
CA SER A 57 -14.14 -23.80 -0.39
C SER A 57 -14.07 -25.26 -0.87
N ALA A 58 -13.77 -25.46 -2.15
CA ALA A 58 -13.55 -26.78 -2.71
C ALA A 58 -12.30 -27.45 -2.10
N PRO A 59 -12.28 -28.78 -1.94
CA PRO A 59 -11.06 -29.47 -1.53
C PRO A 59 -9.99 -29.38 -2.62
N GLY A 60 -8.75 -29.02 -2.23
CA GLY A 60 -7.61 -28.92 -3.14
C GLY A 60 -6.86 -27.59 -3.06
N PRO A 61 -5.86 -27.40 -3.91
CA PRO A 61 -5.10 -26.16 -3.97
C PRO A 61 -6.00 -24.96 -4.31
N GLN A 62 -5.99 -23.96 -3.47
CA GLN A 62 -6.74 -22.72 -3.66
C GLN A 62 -5.78 -21.57 -3.99
N PHE A 63 -6.26 -20.62 -4.78
CA PHE A 63 -5.54 -19.40 -5.09
C PHE A 63 -6.25 -18.18 -4.50
N SER A 64 -5.47 -17.19 -4.11
CA SER A 64 -6.06 -15.92 -3.68
C SER A 64 -6.73 -15.21 -4.85
N LYS A 65 -7.97 -14.76 -4.67
CA LYS A 65 -8.64 -13.86 -5.63
C LYS A 65 -8.10 -12.42 -5.59
N TYR A 66 -7.24 -12.12 -4.61
CA TYR A 66 -6.62 -10.79 -4.43
C TYR A 66 -5.26 -10.73 -5.09
N GLY A 67 -4.79 -9.49 -5.34
CA GLY A 67 -3.45 -9.26 -5.86
C GLY A 67 -2.36 -9.71 -4.88
N LEU A 68 -1.18 -10.03 -5.41
CA LEU A 68 -0.02 -10.49 -4.63
C LEU A 68 0.54 -9.42 -3.67
N GLY A 69 0.31 -8.13 -3.96
CA GLY A 69 1.00 -7.02 -3.30
C GLY A 69 0.85 -7.04 -1.78
N MET A 70 -0.38 -7.25 -1.29
CA MET A 70 -0.63 -7.28 0.16
C MET A 70 0.01 -8.49 0.83
N SER A 71 -0.06 -9.67 0.19
CA SER A 71 0.55 -10.90 0.74
C SER A 71 2.08 -10.81 0.75
N ILE A 72 2.71 -10.23 -0.27
CA ILE A 72 4.16 -10.00 -0.29
C ILE A 72 4.57 -8.98 0.78
N LEU A 73 3.80 -7.88 0.94
CA LEU A 73 4.04 -6.89 1.97
C LEU A 73 3.98 -7.48 3.39
N ALA A 74 3.17 -8.51 3.58
CA ALA A 74 3.01 -9.19 4.87
C ALA A 74 4.17 -10.14 5.22
N ILE A 75 4.98 -10.58 4.26
CA ILE A 75 6.08 -11.55 4.50
C ILE A 75 6.99 -11.13 5.67
N PRO A 76 7.55 -9.91 5.72
CA PRO A 76 8.43 -9.52 6.83
C PRO A 76 7.71 -9.51 8.18
N PHE A 77 6.43 -9.16 8.22
CA PHE A 77 5.63 -9.18 9.45
C PHE A 77 5.30 -10.60 9.89
N TYR A 78 5.00 -11.49 8.95
CA TYR A 78 4.81 -12.91 9.23
C TYR A 78 6.07 -13.53 9.80
N MET A 79 7.24 -13.27 9.21
CA MET A 79 8.53 -13.73 9.73
C MET A 79 8.82 -13.16 11.12
N PHE A 80 8.52 -11.88 11.35
CA PHE A 80 8.63 -11.27 12.68
C PHE A 80 7.72 -11.96 13.71
N GLY A 81 6.49 -12.31 13.33
CA GLY A 81 5.59 -13.09 14.18
C GLY A 81 6.16 -14.48 14.53
N LYS A 82 6.81 -15.18 13.59
CA LYS A 82 7.50 -16.44 13.87
C LYS A 82 8.66 -16.27 14.87
N ILE A 83 9.43 -15.19 14.74
CA ILE A 83 10.49 -14.86 15.70
C ILE A 83 9.89 -14.57 17.09
N LEU A 84 8.81 -13.79 17.18
CA LEU A 84 8.12 -13.53 18.44
C LEU A 84 7.61 -14.82 19.11
N SER A 85 7.01 -15.71 18.32
CA SER A 85 6.55 -17.03 18.80
C SER A 85 7.70 -17.80 19.45
N ALA A 86 8.84 -17.88 18.76
CA ALA A 86 10.02 -18.61 19.26
C ALA A 86 10.63 -17.98 20.53
N LEU A 87 10.62 -16.64 20.62
CA LEU A 87 11.21 -15.92 21.76
C LEU A 87 10.31 -15.93 23.00
N LEU A 88 8.99 -15.84 22.81
CA LEU A 88 8.03 -15.68 23.90
C LEU A 88 7.33 -17.00 24.29
N GLY A 89 7.54 -18.08 23.52
CA GLY A 89 6.88 -19.37 23.74
C GLY A 89 5.37 -19.35 23.50
N ILE A 90 4.86 -18.40 22.67
CA ILE A 90 3.45 -18.31 22.34
C ILE A 90 3.17 -19.07 21.03
N GLU A 91 1.91 -19.45 20.82
CA GLU A 91 1.50 -20.15 19.62
C GLU A 91 1.85 -19.36 18.34
N ALA A 92 2.47 -20.04 17.36
CA ALA A 92 2.95 -19.41 16.13
C ALA A 92 1.81 -18.77 15.33
N SER A 93 0.63 -19.39 15.29
CA SER A 93 -0.55 -18.86 14.62
C SER A 93 -1.00 -17.52 15.22
N LEU A 94 -1.04 -17.41 16.54
CA LEU A 94 -1.40 -16.16 17.22
C LEU A 94 -0.36 -15.07 16.97
N ALA A 95 0.94 -15.39 17.10
CA ALA A 95 2.00 -14.41 16.92
C ALA A 95 2.09 -13.88 15.48
N THR A 96 1.91 -14.74 14.48
CA THR A 96 1.96 -14.34 13.07
C THR A 96 0.74 -13.53 12.67
N GLN A 97 -0.47 -13.92 13.10
CA GLN A 97 -1.69 -13.14 12.85
C GLN A 97 -1.62 -11.77 13.53
N PHE A 98 -1.17 -11.71 14.79
CA PHE A 98 -0.98 -10.43 15.48
C PHE A 98 -0.02 -9.52 14.72
N SER A 99 1.15 -10.01 14.34
CA SER A 99 2.15 -9.21 13.64
C SER A 99 1.65 -8.71 12.30
N VAL A 100 0.96 -9.55 11.54
CA VAL A 100 0.41 -9.20 10.22
C VAL A 100 -0.76 -8.21 10.36
N SER A 101 -1.63 -8.36 11.37
CA SER A 101 -2.76 -7.42 11.58
C SER A 101 -2.30 -5.99 11.87
N MET A 102 -1.09 -5.80 12.43
CA MET A 102 -0.54 -4.46 12.70
C MET A 102 -0.15 -3.67 11.44
N ILE A 103 -0.04 -4.32 10.29
CA ILE A 103 0.34 -3.65 9.03
C ILE A 103 -0.61 -2.50 8.70
N ASN A 104 -1.91 -2.72 8.84
CA ASN A 104 -2.90 -1.74 8.45
C ASN A 104 -2.93 -0.52 9.37
N ALA A 105 -2.75 -0.72 10.67
CA ALA A 105 -2.55 0.38 11.61
C ALA A 105 -1.31 1.22 11.25
N LEU A 106 -0.20 0.55 10.88
CA LEU A 106 1.04 1.17 10.45
C LEU A 106 0.84 2.00 9.17
N LEU A 107 0.23 1.41 8.14
CA LEU A 107 0.03 2.06 6.84
C LEU A 107 -0.97 3.21 6.92
N THR A 108 -2.01 3.10 7.75
CA THR A 108 -2.98 4.17 7.98
C THR A 108 -2.31 5.34 8.71
N ALA A 109 -1.45 5.07 9.70
CA ALA A 109 -0.67 6.11 10.37
C ALA A 109 0.29 6.83 9.39
N PHE A 110 0.97 6.10 8.51
CA PHE A 110 1.78 6.70 7.45
C PHE A 110 0.93 7.50 6.46
N SER A 111 -0.28 7.04 6.12
CA SER A 111 -1.20 7.81 5.26
C SER A 111 -1.59 9.14 5.88
N CYS A 112 -1.89 9.17 7.20
CA CYS A 112 -2.13 10.42 7.93
C CYS A 112 -0.91 11.34 7.90
N LEU A 113 0.31 10.79 8.05
CA LEU A 113 1.53 11.57 7.97
C LEU A 113 1.76 12.15 6.58
N ILE A 114 1.50 11.38 5.51
CA ILE A 114 1.57 11.88 4.13
C ILE A 114 0.53 12.98 3.90
N MET A 115 -0.71 12.82 4.37
CA MET A 115 -1.74 13.84 4.29
C MET A 115 -1.30 15.14 4.98
N TYR A 116 -0.71 15.05 6.17
CA TYR A 116 -0.13 16.21 6.87
C TYR A 116 0.98 16.87 6.03
N GLN A 117 1.90 16.08 5.49
CA GLN A 117 3.00 16.61 4.66
C GLN A 117 2.49 17.22 3.34
N PHE A 118 1.49 16.58 2.73
CA PHE A 118 0.87 17.08 1.51
C PHE A 118 0.22 18.44 1.74
N ALA A 119 -0.56 18.58 2.81
CA ALA A 119 -1.20 19.84 3.20
C ALA A 119 -0.17 20.94 3.49
N THR A 120 0.89 20.63 4.25
CA THR A 120 1.91 21.64 4.61
C THR A 120 2.82 22.00 3.45
N LYS A 121 3.30 21.02 2.66
CA LYS A 121 4.36 21.24 1.66
C LYS A 121 3.84 21.53 0.25
N ARG A 122 2.63 21.08 -0.11
CA ARG A 122 2.06 21.30 -1.44
C ARG A 122 1.03 22.42 -1.45
N PHE A 123 0.21 22.52 -0.40
CA PHE A 123 -0.82 23.55 -0.28
C PHE A 123 -0.42 24.72 0.64
N ASN A 124 0.74 24.67 1.30
CA ASN A 124 1.22 25.67 2.24
C ASN A 124 0.21 26.00 3.36
N PHE A 125 -0.57 25.01 3.77
CA PHE A 125 -1.49 25.18 4.89
C PHE A 125 -0.74 25.28 6.23
N SER A 126 -1.36 25.97 7.19
CA SER A 126 -0.81 26.07 8.54
C SER A 126 -0.65 24.67 9.17
N PRO A 127 0.29 24.45 10.09
CA PRO A 127 0.44 23.17 10.78
C PRO A 127 -0.84 22.70 11.48
N ARG A 128 -1.65 23.63 12.01
CA ARG A 128 -2.94 23.32 12.64
C ARG A 128 -3.96 22.82 11.63
N THR A 129 -4.12 23.50 10.50
CA THR A 129 -5.00 23.09 9.42
C THR A 129 -4.58 21.74 8.84
N SER A 130 -3.27 21.53 8.65
CA SER A 130 -2.73 20.28 8.14
C SER A 130 -2.96 19.11 9.10
N LEU A 131 -2.87 19.35 10.42
CA LEU A 131 -3.20 18.35 11.43
C LEU A 131 -4.68 18.02 11.43
N LEU A 132 -5.57 19.01 11.32
CA LEU A 132 -7.01 18.78 11.22
C LEU A 132 -7.36 17.93 9.99
N LEU A 133 -6.75 18.23 8.84
CA LEU A 133 -6.96 17.42 7.61
C LEU A 133 -6.48 15.98 7.77
N ALA A 134 -5.28 15.77 8.33
CA ALA A 134 -4.75 14.44 8.58
C ALA A 134 -5.61 13.66 9.60
N SER A 135 -6.07 14.32 10.67
CA SER A 135 -6.97 13.73 11.67
C SER A 135 -8.34 13.44 11.08
N GLY A 136 -8.91 14.36 10.29
CA GLY A 136 -10.17 14.15 9.59
C GLY A 136 -10.11 12.94 8.66
N PHE A 137 -9.04 12.81 7.88
CA PHE A 137 -8.82 11.64 7.05
C PHE A 137 -8.74 10.35 7.88
N GLY A 138 -7.88 10.29 8.89
CA GLY A 138 -7.62 9.07 9.65
C GLY A 138 -8.75 8.68 10.61
N LEU A 139 -9.35 9.66 11.30
CA LEU A 139 -10.26 9.41 12.42
C LEU A 139 -11.74 9.58 12.07
N SER A 140 -12.06 10.24 10.95
CA SER A 140 -13.43 10.58 10.58
C SER A 140 -13.85 9.97 9.24
N THR A 141 -13.06 9.03 8.70
CA THR A 141 -13.40 8.31 7.47
C THR A 141 -13.33 6.81 7.67
N ILE A 142 -13.67 6.06 6.64
CA ILE A 142 -13.56 4.60 6.61
C ILE A 142 -12.12 4.09 6.81
N ALA A 143 -11.10 4.97 6.74
CA ALA A 143 -9.71 4.63 7.00
C ALA A 143 -9.50 4.04 8.42
N TRP A 144 -10.26 4.53 9.42
CA TRP A 144 -10.26 3.97 10.77
C TRP A 144 -10.67 2.49 10.75
N TYR A 145 -11.82 2.19 10.17
CA TYR A 145 -12.36 0.83 10.12
C TYR A 145 -11.39 -0.15 9.46
N TYR A 146 -10.82 0.23 8.32
CA TYR A 146 -9.86 -0.63 7.62
C TYR A 146 -8.49 -0.76 8.31
N SER A 147 -8.18 0.11 9.27
CA SER A 147 -6.94 0.00 10.05
C SER A 147 -6.94 -1.15 11.06
N GLU A 148 -8.11 -1.68 11.42
CA GLU A 148 -8.31 -2.64 12.51
C GLU A 148 -8.08 -4.11 12.08
N ASP A 149 -8.13 -4.42 10.79
CA ASP A 149 -7.97 -5.77 10.25
C ASP A 149 -7.03 -5.80 9.04
N PHE A 150 -6.59 -6.98 8.64
CA PHE A 150 -5.68 -7.17 7.52
C PHE A 150 -6.43 -7.09 6.18
N MET A 151 -6.52 -5.91 5.61
CA MET A 151 -7.20 -5.60 4.35
C MET A 151 -6.29 -4.87 3.37
N SER A 152 -6.58 -4.95 2.07
CA SER A 152 -5.76 -4.32 1.02
C SER A 152 -5.96 -2.81 0.88
N GLU A 153 -7.03 -2.24 1.43
CA GLU A 153 -7.40 -0.84 1.31
C GLU A 153 -6.38 0.12 1.94
N PRO A 154 -5.87 -0.09 3.17
CA PRO A 154 -4.86 0.78 3.76
C PRO A 154 -3.55 0.80 2.97
N ALA A 155 -3.09 -0.36 2.48
CA ALA A 155 -1.90 -0.44 1.64
C ALA A 155 -2.11 0.31 0.32
N THR A 156 -3.22 0.07 -0.35
CA THR A 156 -3.60 0.75 -1.60
C THR A 156 -3.66 2.27 -1.39
N THR A 157 -4.30 2.73 -0.31
CA THR A 157 -4.43 4.15 0.02
C THR A 157 -3.08 4.79 0.31
N PHE A 158 -2.25 4.15 1.14
CA PHE A 158 -0.90 4.64 1.44
C PHE A 158 -0.04 4.77 0.19
N PHE A 159 -0.02 3.75 -0.66
CA PHE A 159 0.78 3.77 -1.88
C PHE A 159 0.24 4.79 -2.89
N LEU A 160 -1.08 4.89 -3.05
CA LEU A 160 -1.67 5.87 -3.97
C LEU A 160 -1.44 7.31 -3.49
N LEU A 161 -1.62 7.61 -2.20
CA LEU A 161 -1.30 8.92 -1.62
C LEU A 161 0.19 9.26 -1.79
N SER A 162 1.08 8.28 -1.59
CA SER A 162 2.51 8.44 -1.82
C SER A 162 2.81 8.76 -3.28
N ALA A 163 2.18 8.05 -4.22
CA ALA A 163 2.33 8.31 -5.64
C ALA A 163 1.91 9.75 -6.00
N VAL A 164 0.76 10.20 -5.49
CA VAL A 164 0.26 11.58 -5.69
C VAL A 164 1.21 12.60 -5.05
N TYR A 165 1.74 12.33 -3.87
CA TYR A 165 2.68 13.22 -3.19
C TYR A 165 3.96 13.43 -4.02
N PHE A 166 4.53 12.36 -4.58
CA PHE A 166 5.76 12.44 -5.37
C PHE A 166 5.51 13.00 -6.78
N VAL A 167 4.42 12.62 -7.46
CA VAL A 167 4.13 13.15 -8.81
C VAL A 167 3.90 14.67 -8.79
N THR A 168 3.41 15.22 -7.68
CA THR A 168 3.18 16.65 -7.49
C THR A 168 4.42 17.41 -7.02
N SER A 169 5.59 16.78 -6.93
CA SER A 169 6.84 17.44 -6.59
C SER A 169 7.21 18.47 -7.67
N LYS A 170 7.57 19.68 -7.20
CA LYS A 170 7.95 20.81 -8.08
C LYS A 170 9.47 21.07 -8.08
N ASP A 171 10.24 20.27 -7.34
CA ASP A 171 11.70 20.45 -7.27
C ASP A 171 12.36 19.93 -8.56
N PRO A 172 12.97 20.80 -9.38
CA PRO A 172 13.62 20.38 -10.62
C PRO A 172 14.82 19.44 -10.40
N ALA A 173 15.49 19.52 -9.25
CA ALA A 173 16.66 18.72 -8.93
C ALA A 173 16.30 17.26 -8.67
N THR A 174 15.14 17.01 -8.06
CA THR A 174 14.66 15.66 -7.71
C THR A 174 13.62 15.11 -8.66
N ARG A 175 13.07 15.93 -9.57
CA ARG A 175 11.93 15.63 -10.43
C ARG A 175 11.97 14.24 -11.08
N LYS A 176 13.10 13.86 -11.66
CA LYS A 176 13.23 12.56 -12.33
C LYS A 176 13.07 11.37 -11.37
N TRP A 177 13.62 11.51 -10.16
CA TRP A 177 13.52 10.49 -9.12
C TRP A 177 12.14 10.50 -8.47
N ASP A 178 11.55 11.67 -8.27
CA ASP A 178 10.20 11.81 -7.75
C ASP A 178 9.17 11.15 -8.67
N LEU A 179 9.30 11.31 -10.00
CA LEU A 179 8.44 10.65 -10.97
C LEU A 179 8.61 9.12 -10.97
N PHE A 180 9.85 8.63 -10.90
CA PHE A 180 10.11 7.20 -10.80
C PHE A 180 9.54 6.64 -9.49
N THR A 181 9.74 7.33 -8.38
CA THR A 181 9.20 6.97 -7.06
C THR A 181 7.67 6.98 -7.06
N ALA A 182 7.05 7.99 -7.70
CA ALA A 182 5.59 8.04 -7.88
C ALA A 182 5.09 6.80 -8.64
N GLY A 183 5.77 6.43 -9.72
CA GLY A 183 5.45 5.22 -10.48
C GLY A 183 5.63 3.93 -9.67
N THR A 184 6.67 3.86 -8.85
CA THR A 184 6.91 2.71 -7.96
C THR A 184 5.78 2.56 -6.94
N PHE A 185 5.37 3.66 -6.29
CA PHE A 185 4.23 3.63 -5.38
C PHE A 185 2.92 3.31 -6.10
N LEU A 186 2.70 3.83 -7.30
CA LEU A 186 1.53 3.48 -8.11
C LEU A 186 1.53 1.99 -8.47
N ALA A 187 2.68 1.43 -8.84
CA ALA A 187 2.85 0.00 -9.12
C ALA A 187 2.53 -0.86 -7.89
N LEU A 188 3.01 -0.47 -6.70
CA LEU A 188 2.68 -1.14 -5.44
C LEU A 188 1.18 -1.05 -5.12
N ALA A 189 0.54 0.09 -5.38
CA ALA A 189 -0.90 0.21 -5.23
C ALA A 189 -1.67 -0.72 -6.18
N VAL A 190 -1.24 -0.80 -7.45
CA VAL A 190 -1.81 -1.72 -8.46
C VAL A 190 -1.60 -3.18 -8.05
N SER A 191 -0.45 -3.55 -7.49
CA SER A 191 -0.20 -4.91 -7.00
C SER A 191 -1.11 -5.33 -5.85
N CYS A 192 -1.56 -4.37 -5.04
CA CYS A 192 -2.54 -4.62 -3.98
C CYS A 192 -3.97 -4.70 -4.54
N ARG A 193 -4.33 -3.80 -5.49
CA ARG A 193 -5.67 -3.74 -6.11
C ARG A 193 -5.59 -3.26 -7.55
N LEU A 194 -5.98 -4.10 -8.50
CA LEU A 194 -5.98 -3.77 -9.93
C LEU A 194 -6.88 -2.55 -10.26
N ALA A 195 -7.96 -2.34 -9.49
CA ALA A 195 -8.86 -1.21 -9.68
C ALA A 195 -8.15 0.17 -9.63
N VAL A 196 -6.95 0.25 -9.05
CA VAL A 196 -6.13 1.48 -9.05
C VAL A 196 -5.78 1.94 -10.47
N LEU A 197 -5.77 1.05 -11.46
CA LEU A 197 -5.52 1.40 -12.87
C LEU A 197 -6.45 2.52 -13.37
N VAL A 198 -7.65 2.63 -12.81
CA VAL A 198 -8.59 3.72 -13.14
C VAL A 198 -8.03 5.11 -12.81
N THR A 199 -7.01 5.21 -11.97
CA THR A 199 -6.37 6.49 -11.63
C THR A 199 -5.32 6.94 -12.64
N ILE A 200 -4.83 6.04 -13.52
CA ILE A 200 -3.77 6.35 -14.50
C ILE A 200 -4.12 7.54 -15.39
N PRO A 201 -5.33 7.66 -15.95
CA PRO A 201 -5.71 8.85 -16.73
C PRO A 201 -5.51 10.17 -15.96
N GLY A 202 -5.79 10.18 -14.64
CA GLY A 202 -5.54 11.35 -13.80
C GLY A 202 -4.06 11.74 -13.71
N PHE A 203 -3.17 10.74 -13.59
CA PHE A 203 -1.71 10.98 -13.62
C PHE A 203 -1.24 11.52 -14.96
N ILE A 204 -1.77 11.00 -16.08
CA ILE A 204 -1.43 11.46 -17.44
C ILE A 204 -1.91 12.90 -17.64
N ILE A 205 -3.16 13.20 -17.28
CA ILE A 205 -3.75 14.55 -17.38
C ILE A 205 -2.94 15.55 -16.55
N TYR A 206 -2.55 15.18 -15.32
CA TYR A 206 -1.72 16.03 -14.47
C TYR A 206 -0.37 16.35 -15.12
N GLN A 207 0.33 15.36 -15.66
CA GLN A 207 1.63 15.57 -16.32
C GLN A 207 1.48 16.42 -17.59
N TRP A 208 0.41 16.20 -18.35
CA TRP A 208 0.08 17.01 -19.51
C TRP A 208 -0.19 18.48 -19.11
N ALA A 209 -0.97 18.72 -18.04
CA ALA A 209 -1.25 20.06 -17.54
C ALA A 209 0.03 20.79 -17.11
N VAL A 210 0.92 20.10 -16.37
CA VAL A 210 2.24 20.66 -15.96
C VAL A 210 3.08 21.02 -17.19
N TRP A 211 3.08 20.17 -18.21
CA TRP A 211 3.78 20.44 -19.46
C TRP A 211 3.16 21.62 -20.23
N ALA A 212 1.82 21.70 -20.29
CA ALA A 212 1.11 22.75 -21.00
C ALA A 212 1.35 24.14 -20.37
N GLU A 213 1.56 24.21 -19.06
CA GLU A 213 1.92 25.44 -18.32
C GLU A 213 3.40 25.80 -18.43
N SER A 214 4.26 24.88 -18.89
CA SER A 214 5.69 25.14 -19.00
C SER A 214 6.02 26.14 -20.12
N LYS A 215 7.02 27.01 -19.89
CA LYS A 215 7.49 27.96 -20.92
C LYS A 215 8.12 27.26 -22.12
N GLU A 216 8.82 26.16 -21.87
CA GLU A 216 9.46 25.32 -22.88
C GLU A 216 8.55 24.10 -23.14
N LYS A 217 7.80 24.12 -24.23
CA LYS A 217 6.95 23.00 -24.67
C LYS A 217 7.77 21.89 -25.32
N ASN A 218 8.69 21.30 -24.59
CA ASN A 218 9.51 20.21 -25.07
C ASN A 218 8.75 18.88 -24.98
N VAL A 219 8.36 18.34 -26.15
CA VAL A 219 7.61 17.06 -26.23
C VAL A 219 8.45 15.89 -25.74
N SER A 220 9.75 15.86 -26.01
CA SER A 220 10.65 14.79 -25.53
C SER A 220 10.66 14.74 -24.00
N LYS A 221 10.65 15.90 -23.33
CA LYS A 221 10.57 15.98 -21.87
C LYS A 221 9.24 15.43 -21.36
N LEU A 222 8.10 15.78 -22.02
CA LEU A 222 6.79 15.23 -21.66
C LEU A 222 6.79 13.69 -21.75
N VAL A 223 7.28 13.15 -22.87
CA VAL A 223 7.37 11.68 -23.06
C VAL A 223 8.22 11.05 -21.98
N MET A 224 9.37 11.61 -21.65
CA MET A 224 10.23 11.08 -20.56
C MET A 224 9.54 11.17 -19.20
N ASP A 225 8.80 12.24 -18.92
CA ASP A 225 8.10 12.43 -17.64
C ASP A 225 6.87 11.50 -17.52
N LEU A 226 6.32 11.02 -18.63
CA LEU A 226 5.29 9.96 -18.66
C LEU A 226 5.91 8.55 -18.54
N MET A 227 7.02 8.29 -19.23
CA MET A 227 7.65 6.98 -19.25
C MET A 227 8.27 6.59 -17.90
N ARG A 228 8.83 7.55 -17.15
CA ARG A 228 9.44 7.29 -15.83
C ARG A 228 8.48 6.62 -14.84
N PRO A 229 7.27 7.16 -14.59
CA PRO A 229 6.31 6.48 -13.71
C PRO A 229 5.65 5.26 -14.37
N ALA A 230 5.57 5.19 -15.69
CA ALA A 230 4.99 4.05 -16.39
C ALA A 230 5.85 2.78 -16.26
N THR A 231 7.18 2.90 -16.24
CA THR A 231 8.09 1.75 -16.19
C THR A 231 7.81 0.80 -15.02
N PRO A 232 7.77 1.21 -13.74
CA PRO A 232 7.47 0.28 -12.66
C PRO A 232 6.04 -0.26 -12.71
N VAL A 233 5.08 0.50 -13.23
CA VAL A 233 3.70 0.03 -13.41
C VAL A 233 3.64 -1.11 -14.43
N VAL A 234 4.31 -0.96 -15.58
CA VAL A 234 4.37 -2.01 -16.61
C VAL A 234 5.04 -3.27 -16.05
N LEU A 235 6.13 -3.13 -15.29
CA LEU A 235 6.81 -4.28 -14.67
C LEU A 235 5.87 -5.04 -13.72
N VAL A 236 5.11 -4.34 -12.89
CA VAL A 236 4.13 -4.97 -11.99
C VAL A 236 3.00 -5.64 -12.77
N LEU A 237 2.51 -5.03 -13.84
CA LEU A 237 1.49 -5.66 -14.69
C LEU A 237 2.00 -6.97 -15.30
N ILE A 238 3.26 -7.03 -15.74
CA ILE A 238 3.87 -8.27 -16.22
C ILE A 238 3.90 -9.33 -15.10
N VAL A 239 4.27 -8.97 -13.88
CA VAL A 239 4.25 -9.89 -12.73
C VAL A 239 2.83 -10.40 -12.45
N ILE A 240 1.83 -9.52 -12.51
CA ILE A 240 0.42 -9.89 -12.34
C ILE A 240 -0.03 -10.86 -13.44
N MET A 241 0.32 -10.61 -14.70
CA MET A 241 0.00 -11.50 -15.82
C MET A 241 0.64 -12.89 -15.66
N ILE A 242 1.90 -12.95 -15.20
CA ILE A 242 2.56 -14.22 -14.88
C ILE A 242 1.82 -14.96 -13.76
N TYR A 243 1.44 -14.25 -12.70
CA TYR A 243 0.71 -14.82 -11.58
C TYR A 243 -0.68 -15.33 -12.00
N ASN A 244 -1.40 -14.59 -12.84
CA ASN A 244 -2.68 -15.02 -13.39
C ASN A 244 -2.52 -16.28 -14.25
N TYR A 245 -1.48 -16.33 -15.09
CA TYR A 245 -1.19 -17.54 -15.88
C TYR A 245 -0.93 -18.76 -15.00
N ILE A 246 -0.22 -18.62 -13.89
CA ILE A 246 0.02 -19.71 -12.93
C ILE A 246 -1.29 -20.18 -12.29
N ARG A 247 -2.23 -19.25 -12.02
CA ARG A 247 -3.50 -19.54 -11.35
C ARG A 247 -4.56 -20.16 -12.28
N PHE A 248 -4.70 -19.58 -13.46
CA PHE A 248 -5.84 -19.80 -14.34
C PHE A 248 -5.45 -20.34 -15.72
N ALA A 249 -4.15 -20.48 -16.01
CA ALA A 249 -3.61 -20.73 -17.35
C ALA A 249 -4.01 -19.63 -18.39
N ASP A 250 -4.48 -18.47 -17.90
CA ASP A 250 -4.79 -17.27 -18.68
C ASP A 250 -4.15 -16.04 -18.02
N PRO A 251 -3.31 -15.27 -18.73
CA PRO A 251 -2.65 -14.09 -18.16
C PRO A 251 -3.60 -12.89 -17.93
N LEU A 252 -4.78 -12.88 -18.54
CA LEU A 252 -5.71 -11.74 -18.51
C LEU A 252 -6.93 -11.95 -17.59
N GLU A 253 -7.03 -13.09 -16.92
CA GLU A 253 -8.14 -13.39 -16.01
C GLU A 253 -8.00 -12.72 -14.62
#